data_1fa8a9045d62ac8ba749de1b6ddd2998
#
_entry.id   1fa8a9045d62ac8ba749de1b6ddd2998
#
_cell.length_a   1.000
_cell.length_b   1.000
_cell.length_c   1.000
_cell.angle_alpha   90.00
_cell.angle_beta   90.00
_cell.angle_gamma   90.00
#
_symmetry.space_group_name_H-M   'P 1'
#
loop_
_entity.id
_entity.type
_entity.pdbx_description
1 polymer ?
#
loop_
_entity_poly.entity_id
_entity_poly.type
_entity_poly.pdbx_seq_one_letter_code
_entity_poly.pdbx_strand_id
1 'polypeptide(L)'
;MGGFFGTVSKASCVTDLFYGTDYNSHLGTKRGGLATYDAEEGMFARSIHNLESTYFRTKFEDELDKFKGNVGIGIISDTDPQPIIINSHLGRFAIVTVAKIVNLEEIEAELLSQNMHFAELSSGNTNQTELISLLIIQGKTFVEGIENVYRRVKGSCSMLLLSEDGSIIAARDKWGRTPIVIGRKEGAYAATSESSSFPNLDYEIDRYLGPGEIVRMTADGVEQLRKPEEKMQICSFLWVYYGFPTSCYEGRNVEEVRFTSGLKMGQNDDSEVDCACGIPDSGVGMALGYAEGKGVPYHRAISKYTPTWPRSFTPSKQEMRSLVAKMKLIPNRAMLEGKRLLFCDDSIVRGTQLRDNVKVLYEYGAKEVHIRIACPPLIYACPFVGFTASKSPLELITRRVIEELEGDADKNLEKSATTGSPEYEKMVSIIAERFGLTTLKFNTLETLIESIGLPKCKVCTHCFDGSSCF
;
A
#
# COMPACT_ATOMS: atom_id res chain seq x y z
N MET A 1 1.91 -2.77 4.91
CA MET A 1 2.65 -2.79 3.64
C MET A 1 3.92 -1.98 3.85
N GLY A 2 4.70 -1.73 2.85
CA GLY A 2 5.88 -0.88 2.90
C GLY A 2 6.18 -0.36 1.51
N GLY A 3 7.24 0.45 1.36
CA GLY A 3 7.71 0.92 0.07
C GLY A 3 9.21 1.17 0.12
N PHE A 4 9.88 0.85 -0.95
CA PHE A 4 11.32 1.01 -1.08
C PHE A 4 11.69 1.96 -2.22
N PHE A 5 12.91 2.50 -2.11
CA PHE A 5 13.58 3.26 -3.15
C PHE A 5 15.03 2.81 -3.23
N GLY A 6 15.54 2.59 -4.43
CA GLY A 6 16.94 2.29 -4.68
C GLY A 6 17.45 3.11 -5.85
N THR A 7 18.69 3.57 -5.80
CA THR A 7 19.28 4.35 -6.88
C THR A 7 20.75 4.00 -7.10
N VAL A 8 21.14 4.02 -8.36
CA VAL A 8 22.53 3.92 -8.83
C VAL A 8 22.84 5.14 -9.66
N SER A 9 23.92 5.86 -9.34
CA SER A 9 24.28 7.12 -9.96
C SER A 9 25.78 7.20 -10.29
N LYS A 10 26.14 8.04 -11.24
CA LYS A 10 27.55 8.42 -11.48
C LYS A 10 28.09 9.42 -10.44
N ALA A 11 27.19 10.07 -9.70
CA ALA A 11 27.48 10.97 -8.59
C ALA A 11 27.03 10.37 -7.26
N SER A 12 27.13 11.12 -6.17
CA SER A 12 26.59 10.68 -4.87
C SER A 12 25.09 10.38 -4.96
N CYS A 13 24.68 9.23 -4.44
CA CYS A 13 23.29 8.79 -4.42
C CYS A 13 22.51 9.25 -3.17
N VAL A 14 23.17 9.84 -2.17
CA VAL A 14 22.64 10.02 -0.82
C VAL A 14 21.37 10.87 -0.78
N THR A 15 21.37 12.00 -1.49
CA THR A 15 20.21 12.91 -1.55
C THR A 15 19.01 12.24 -2.19
N ASP A 16 19.20 11.60 -3.34
CA ASP A 16 18.12 10.89 -4.05
C ASP A 16 17.57 9.73 -3.21
N LEU A 17 18.47 8.98 -2.57
CA LEU A 17 18.10 7.87 -1.69
C LEU A 17 17.26 8.34 -0.50
N PHE A 18 17.68 9.39 0.16
CA PHE A 18 17.00 9.95 1.33
C PHE A 18 15.58 10.42 0.98
N TYR A 19 15.47 11.33 0.03
CA TYR A 19 14.16 11.86 -0.37
C TYR A 19 13.31 10.81 -1.08
N GLY A 20 13.88 10.00 -1.95
CA GLY A 20 13.15 8.92 -2.63
C GLY A 20 12.55 7.91 -1.66
N THR A 21 13.28 7.60 -0.57
CA THR A 21 12.75 6.75 0.50
C THR A 21 11.66 7.46 1.30
N ASP A 22 11.84 8.73 1.64
CA ASP A 22 10.86 9.53 2.38
C ASP A 22 9.51 9.63 1.66
N TYR A 23 9.50 9.72 0.33
CA TYR A 23 8.27 9.69 -0.48
C TYR A 23 7.42 8.42 -0.31
N ASN A 24 7.98 7.33 0.20
CA ASN A 24 7.26 6.12 0.54
C ASN A 24 6.67 6.13 1.98
N SER A 25 6.80 7.23 2.74
CA SER A 25 6.39 7.31 4.16
C SER A 25 4.89 7.09 4.40
N HIS A 26 4.04 7.25 3.38
CA HIS A 26 2.61 6.93 3.47
C HIS A 26 2.30 5.43 3.34
N LEU A 27 3.24 4.61 2.85
CA LEU A 27 3.10 3.16 2.68
C LEU A 27 3.43 2.34 3.93
N GLY A 28 4.15 2.93 4.90
CA GLY A 28 4.51 2.27 6.14
C GLY A 28 4.76 3.26 7.27
N THR A 29 4.69 2.79 8.51
CA THR A 29 4.68 3.67 9.70
C THR A 29 5.52 3.20 10.86
N LYS A 30 6.19 2.03 10.76
CA LYS A 30 6.86 1.44 11.92
C LYS A 30 8.37 1.53 11.86
N ARG A 31 8.95 1.26 10.71
CA ARG A 31 10.41 1.19 10.53
C ARG A 31 10.82 1.93 9.28
N GLY A 32 11.98 2.55 9.33
CA GLY A 32 12.66 3.08 8.16
C GLY A 32 14.12 2.66 8.17
N GLY A 33 14.71 2.47 7.00
CA GLY A 33 16.11 2.12 6.91
C GLY A 33 16.74 2.53 5.60
N LEU A 34 18.03 2.82 5.65
CA LEU A 34 18.87 3.15 4.51
C LEU A 34 20.12 2.29 4.53
N ALA A 35 20.60 1.91 3.35
CA ALA A 35 21.94 1.37 3.16
C ALA A 35 22.57 1.93 1.88
N THR A 36 23.87 2.27 1.96
CA THR A 36 24.69 2.63 0.81
C THR A 36 25.91 1.74 0.72
N TYR A 37 26.50 1.64 -0.45
CA TYR A 37 27.79 1.02 -0.67
C TYR A 37 28.75 2.02 -1.28
N ASP A 38 29.88 2.17 -0.62
CA ASP A 38 31.02 2.95 -1.10
C ASP A 38 32.05 2.01 -1.74
N ALA A 39 32.17 2.09 -3.06
CA ALA A 39 33.08 1.24 -3.82
C ALA A 39 34.56 1.60 -3.60
N GLU A 40 34.88 2.85 -3.22
CA GLU A 40 36.26 3.29 -2.95
C GLU A 40 36.76 2.72 -1.61
N GLU A 41 35.91 2.77 -0.58
CA GLU A 41 36.23 2.21 0.74
C GLU A 41 35.89 0.71 0.85
N GLY A 42 35.13 0.14 -0.08
CA GLY A 42 34.65 -1.23 -0.03
C GLY A 42 33.68 -1.52 1.12
N MET A 43 32.93 -0.50 1.57
CA MET A 43 32.14 -0.55 2.79
C MET A 43 30.65 -0.28 2.57
N PHE A 44 29.83 -1.02 3.34
CA PHE A 44 28.42 -0.72 3.50
C PHE A 44 28.19 0.19 4.69
N ALA A 45 27.42 1.26 4.53
CA ALA A 45 26.81 2.03 5.60
C ALA A 45 25.34 1.64 5.75
N ARG A 46 24.84 1.45 6.98
CA ARG A 46 23.44 1.10 7.27
C ARG A 46 22.94 1.86 8.49
N SER A 47 21.69 2.34 8.42
CA SER A 47 20.95 2.83 9.59
C SER A 47 19.50 2.38 9.52
N ILE A 48 18.91 2.03 10.67
CA ILE A 48 17.51 1.59 10.80
C ILE A 48 16.91 2.28 12.03
N HIS A 49 15.72 2.88 11.85
CA HIS A 49 15.00 3.57 12.91
C HIS A 49 13.57 3.13 13.08
N ASN A 50 13.08 3.25 14.32
CA ASN A 50 11.64 3.18 14.62
C ASN A 50 10.97 4.51 14.24
N LEU A 51 9.90 4.44 13.46
CA LEU A 51 9.13 5.58 12.96
C LEU A 51 7.76 5.74 13.64
N GLU A 52 7.41 4.90 14.63
CA GLU A 52 6.08 4.89 15.23
C GLU A 52 5.71 6.22 15.92
N SER A 53 6.70 6.98 16.37
CA SER A 53 6.49 8.27 17.04
C SER A 53 7.11 9.48 16.32
N THR A 54 7.75 9.28 15.17
CA THR A 54 8.57 10.32 14.53
C THR A 54 8.59 10.13 13.02
N TYR A 55 8.72 11.22 12.27
CA TYR A 55 8.86 11.18 10.81
C TYR A 55 10.23 10.64 10.38
N PHE A 56 10.29 10.05 9.20
CA PHE A 56 11.50 9.53 8.58
C PHE A 56 12.60 10.60 8.51
N ARG A 57 12.30 11.79 7.99
CA ARG A 57 13.26 12.90 7.90
C ARG A 57 13.92 13.22 9.22
N THR A 58 13.14 13.37 10.27
CA THR A 58 13.66 13.72 11.61
C THR A 58 14.64 12.68 12.18
N LYS A 59 14.55 11.41 11.72
CA LYS A 59 15.42 10.34 12.18
C LYS A 59 16.69 10.21 11.38
N PHE A 60 16.65 10.53 10.10
CA PHE A 60 17.78 10.26 9.21
C PHE A 60 18.56 11.52 8.80
N GLU A 61 17.96 12.73 8.89
CA GLU A 61 18.58 13.98 8.43
C GLU A 61 19.94 14.23 9.08
N ASP A 62 20.04 14.07 10.40
CA ASP A 62 21.28 14.24 11.16
C ASP A 62 22.33 13.14 10.92
N GLU A 63 21.97 12.08 10.21
CA GLU A 63 22.83 10.94 9.94
C GLU A 63 23.32 10.87 8.48
N LEU A 64 22.91 11.80 7.62
CA LEU A 64 23.23 11.74 6.18
C LEU A 64 24.72 11.71 5.90
N ASP A 65 25.53 12.36 6.73
CA ASP A 65 27.01 12.37 6.62
C ASP A 65 27.66 10.99 6.83
N LYS A 66 26.92 10.03 7.41
CA LYS A 66 27.38 8.64 7.56
C LYS A 66 27.29 7.84 6.28
N PHE A 67 26.45 8.29 5.34
CA PHE A 67 26.22 7.61 4.07
C PHE A 67 27.12 8.20 3.00
N LYS A 68 27.77 7.31 2.27
CA LYS A 68 28.64 7.66 1.15
C LYS A 68 28.37 6.71 -0.02
N GLY A 69 28.93 7.04 -1.17
CA GLY A 69 28.88 6.21 -2.35
C GLY A 69 27.85 6.67 -3.37
N ASN A 70 27.75 5.94 -4.44
CA ASN A 70 26.96 6.24 -5.61
C ASN A 70 25.80 5.24 -5.84
N VAL A 71 25.62 4.32 -4.91
CA VAL A 71 24.56 3.31 -4.94
C VAL A 71 23.97 3.09 -3.55
N GLY A 72 22.63 3.00 -3.47
CA GLY A 72 21.96 2.79 -2.19
C GLY A 72 20.53 2.29 -2.34
N ILE A 73 20.03 1.69 -1.27
CA ILE A 73 18.65 1.23 -1.11
C ILE A 73 18.06 1.72 0.21
N GLY A 74 16.77 2.06 0.19
CA GLY A 74 16.03 2.50 1.36
C GLY A 74 14.64 1.91 1.40
N ILE A 75 14.05 1.89 2.59
CA ILE A 75 12.76 1.24 2.87
C ILE A 75 11.97 1.97 3.94
N ILE A 76 10.68 2.05 3.76
CA ILE A 76 9.69 2.29 4.81
C ILE A 76 8.89 1.00 4.99
N SER A 77 8.80 0.47 6.21
CA SER A 77 8.21 -0.84 6.50
C SER A 77 7.24 -0.79 7.68
N ASP A 78 6.18 -1.61 7.60
CA ASP A 78 5.26 -1.86 8.71
C ASP A 78 5.61 -3.14 9.49
N THR A 79 6.62 -3.87 9.06
CA THR A 79 6.98 -5.16 9.65
C THR A 79 8.40 -5.14 10.18
N ASP A 80 9.36 -5.45 9.35
CA ASP A 80 10.69 -5.84 9.75
C ASP A 80 11.68 -4.66 9.78
N PRO A 81 12.67 -4.68 10.69
CA PRO A 81 13.86 -3.86 10.56
C PRO A 81 14.62 -4.25 9.30
N GLN A 82 14.89 -3.29 8.44
CA GLN A 82 15.58 -3.43 7.14
C GLN A 82 16.33 -2.12 6.84
N PRO A 83 17.35 -2.10 5.96
CA PRO A 83 17.95 -3.21 5.18
C PRO A 83 18.71 -4.22 6.04
N ILE A 84 18.82 -5.48 5.56
CA ILE A 84 19.69 -6.51 6.15
C ILE A 84 20.94 -6.66 5.28
N ILE A 85 22.12 -6.74 5.90
CA ILE A 85 23.39 -6.99 5.18
C ILE A 85 23.81 -8.42 5.42
N ILE A 86 24.04 -9.14 4.32
CA ILE A 86 24.42 -10.54 4.30
C ILE A 86 25.80 -10.68 3.67
N ASN A 87 26.63 -11.55 4.26
CA ASN A 87 27.87 -12.02 3.68
C ASN A 87 27.73 -13.50 3.33
N SER A 88 27.88 -13.86 2.08
CA SER A 88 27.62 -15.21 1.56
C SER A 88 28.56 -15.57 0.41
N HIS A 89 28.42 -16.77 -0.14
CA HIS A 89 29.13 -17.19 -1.35
C HIS A 89 28.73 -16.39 -2.61
N LEU A 90 27.61 -15.63 -2.55
CA LEU A 90 27.22 -14.70 -3.63
C LEU A 90 27.89 -13.32 -3.48
N GLY A 91 28.78 -13.14 -2.52
CA GLY A 91 29.36 -11.87 -2.10
C GLY A 91 28.55 -11.22 -0.98
N ARG A 92 28.95 -9.98 -0.61
CA ARG A 92 28.22 -9.16 0.36
C ARG A 92 27.14 -8.38 -0.36
N PHE A 93 25.95 -8.35 0.24
CA PHE A 93 24.83 -7.55 -0.28
C PHE A 93 23.93 -7.06 0.85
N ALA A 94 23.27 -5.93 0.61
CA ALA A 94 22.16 -5.46 1.44
C ALA A 94 20.84 -5.74 0.73
N ILE A 95 19.79 -6.08 1.48
CA ILE A 95 18.46 -6.38 0.92
C ILE A 95 17.35 -5.62 1.64
N VAL A 96 16.38 -5.14 0.85
CA VAL A 96 15.09 -4.66 1.33
C VAL A 96 13.96 -5.39 0.61
N THR A 97 12.87 -5.62 1.33
CA THR A 97 11.70 -6.33 0.78
C THR A 97 10.38 -5.64 1.12
N VAL A 98 9.46 -5.66 0.17
CA VAL A 98 8.04 -5.43 0.42
C VAL A 98 7.36 -6.78 0.26
N ALA A 99 7.13 -7.45 1.39
CA ALA A 99 6.72 -8.84 1.40
C ALA A 99 5.53 -9.11 2.35
N LYS A 100 4.75 -10.12 1.99
CA LYS A 100 3.79 -10.81 2.86
C LYS A 100 3.94 -12.30 2.59
N ILE A 101 4.44 -13.03 3.59
CA ILE A 101 4.69 -14.46 3.52
C ILE A 101 3.62 -15.18 4.33
N VAL A 102 2.74 -15.92 3.66
CA VAL A 102 1.63 -16.63 4.30
C VAL A 102 2.13 -17.89 5.00
N ASN A 103 3.07 -18.58 4.37
CA ASN A 103 3.67 -19.82 4.87
C ASN A 103 5.02 -19.57 5.57
N LEU A 104 5.11 -18.48 6.34
CA LEU A 104 6.33 -18.10 7.05
C LEU A 104 6.83 -19.22 7.97
N GLU A 105 5.95 -19.70 8.86
CA GLU A 105 6.29 -20.73 9.86
C GLU A 105 6.72 -22.05 9.22
N GLU A 106 6.12 -22.42 8.06
CA GLU A 106 6.49 -23.62 7.30
C GLU A 106 7.93 -23.51 6.77
N ILE A 107 8.27 -22.37 6.15
CA ILE A 107 9.61 -22.14 5.60
C ILE A 107 10.66 -22.00 6.70
N GLU A 108 10.31 -21.32 7.80
CA GLU A 108 11.18 -21.14 8.96
C GLU A 108 11.56 -22.50 9.57
N ALA A 109 10.57 -23.37 9.84
CA ALA A 109 10.80 -24.70 10.38
C ALA A 109 11.70 -25.54 9.48
N GLU A 110 11.51 -25.46 8.17
CA GLU A 110 12.37 -26.15 7.21
C GLU A 110 13.81 -25.64 7.24
N LEU A 111 14.02 -24.31 7.22
CA LEU A 111 15.37 -23.72 7.27
C LEU A 111 16.10 -24.08 8.56
N LEU A 112 15.40 -24.04 9.70
CA LEU A 112 15.96 -24.46 11.00
C LEU A 112 16.35 -25.95 10.98
N SER A 113 15.56 -26.83 10.34
CA SER A 113 15.89 -28.26 10.20
C SER A 113 17.14 -28.52 9.36
N GLN A 114 17.51 -27.58 8.50
CA GLN A 114 18.72 -27.57 7.68
C GLN A 114 19.93 -26.92 8.39
N ASN A 115 19.84 -26.68 9.70
CA ASN A 115 20.82 -25.99 10.54
C ASN A 115 21.10 -24.53 10.10
N MET A 116 20.19 -23.89 9.38
CA MET A 116 20.23 -22.45 9.17
C MET A 116 19.71 -21.73 10.42
N HIS A 117 20.14 -20.51 10.65
CA HIS A 117 19.75 -19.73 11.82
C HIS A 117 19.36 -18.32 11.42
N PHE A 118 18.57 -17.70 12.27
CA PHE A 118 18.12 -16.32 12.14
C PHE A 118 18.83 -15.46 13.18
N ALA A 119 19.40 -14.34 12.74
CA ALA A 119 20.14 -13.39 13.58
C ALA A 119 19.34 -12.10 13.85
N GLU A 120 18.48 -11.71 12.90
CA GLU A 120 17.68 -10.49 12.98
C GLU A 120 16.23 -10.82 13.42
N LEU A 121 15.82 -10.34 14.58
CA LEU A 121 14.45 -10.53 15.07
C LEU A 121 13.58 -9.31 14.78
N SER A 122 12.33 -9.55 14.38
CA SER A 122 11.30 -8.54 14.21
C SER A 122 10.30 -8.61 15.36
N SER A 123 10.52 -7.79 16.40
CA SER A 123 9.64 -7.74 17.59
C SER A 123 9.44 -9.13 18.27
N GLY A 124 10.50 -9.93 18.31
CA GLY A 124 10.48 -11.28 18.88
C GLY A 124 10.05 -12.39 17.92
N ASN A 125 9.75 -12.05 16.65
CA ASN A 125 9.40 -13.01 15.61
C ASN A 125 10.48 -13.04 14.53
N THR A 126 10.40 -14.04 13.65
CA THR A 126 11.28 -14.16 12.48
C THR A 126 11.15 -12.95 11.57
N ASN A 127 12.29 -12.37 11.20
CA ASN A 127 12.36 -11.29 10.23
C ASN A 127 12.13 -11.88 8.81
N GLN A 128 11.06 -11.43 8.14
CA GLN A 128 10.70 -11.94 6.80
C GLN A 128 11.78 -11.63 5.76
N THR A 129 12.45 -10.48 5.88
CA THR A 129 13.52 -10.09 4.95
C THR A 129 14.74 -10.98 5.12
N GLU A 130 15.08 -11.38 6.36
CA GLU A 130 16.14 -12.36 6.61
C GLU A 130 15.78 -13.73 6.04
N LEU A 131 14.54 -14.21 6.25
CA LEU A 131 14.07 -15.46 5.68
C LEU A 131 14.21 -15.46 4.15
N ILE A 132 13.82 -14.36 3.47
CA ILE A 132 14.00 -14.21 2.03
C ILE A 132 15.48 -14.26 1.66
N SER A 133 16.36 -13.61 2.41
CA SER A 133 17.81 -13.64 2.13
C SER A 133 18.39 -15.05 2.28
N LEU A 134 17.94 -15.81 3.28
CA LEU A 134 18.34 -17.23 3.45
C LEU A 134 17.87 -18.12 2.30
N LEU A 135 16.70 -17.86 1.72
CA LEU A 135 16.25 -18.55 0.51
C LEU A 135 17.08 -18.17 -0.72
N ILE A 136 17.49 -16.90 -0.83
CA ILE A 136 18.32 -16.42 -1.94
C ILE A 136 19.70 -17.07 -1.91
N ILE A 137 20.34 -17.15 -0.75
CA ILE A 137 21.68 -17.75 -0.65
C ILE A 137 21.71 -19.28 -0.82
N GLN A 138 20.58 -19.94 -0.95
CA GLN A 138 20.53 -21.35 -1.38
C GLN A 138 20.78 -21.52 -2.89
N GLY A 139 20.66 -20.45 -3.69
CA GLY A 139 20.97 -20.44 -5.12
C GLY A 139 22.47 -20.29 -5.39
N LYS A 140 22.95 -20.72 -6.57
CA LYS A 140 24.31 -20.50 -7.04
C LYS A 140 24.54 -19.10 -7.58
N THR A 141 23.47 -18.41 -7.92
CA THR A 141 23.44 -17.02 -8.39
C THR A 141 22.26 -16.28 -7.73
N PHE A 142 22.27 -14.94 -7.73
CA PHE A 142 21.13 -14.16 -7.26
C PHE A 142 19.85 -14.51 -8.01
N VAL A 143 19.89 -14.71 -9.32
CA VAL A 143 18.71 -15.08 -10.13
C VAL A 143 18.14 -16.42 -9.67
N GLU A 144 18.96 -17.46 -9.54
CA GLU A 144 18.52 -18.77 -9.06
C GLU A 144 17.93 -18.70 -7.65
N GLY A 145 18.56 -17.92 -6.77
CA GLY A 145 18.08 -17.67 -5.40
C GLY A 145 16.74 -16.95 -5.36
N ILE A 146 16.55 -15.92 -6.18
CA ILE A 146 15.26 -15.20 -6.27
C ILE A 146 14.18 -16.11 -6.88
N GLU A 147 14.51 -16.95 -7.86
CA GLU A 147 13.58 -17.95 -8.38
C GLU A 147 13.19 -18.99 -7.32
N ASN A 148 14.10 -19.34 -6.41
CA ASN A 148 13.78 -20.16 -5.23
C ASN A 148 12.74 -19.49 -4.35
N VAL A 149 12.87 -18.17 -4.09
CA VAL A 149 11.84 -17.38 -3.39
C VAL A 149 10.49 -17.47 -4.12
N TYR A 150 10.46 -17.26 -5.43
CA TYR A 150 9.22 -17.32 -6.24
C TYR A 150 8.53 -18.68 -6.21
N ARG A 151 9.29 -19.78 -6.07
CA ARG A 151 8.72 -21.14 -5.98
C ARG A 151 8.15 -21.43 -4.59
N ARG A 152 8.77 -20.91 -3.52
CA ARG A 152 8.50 -21.34 -2.14
C ARG A 152 7.57 -20.43 -1.38
N VAL A 153 7.64 -19.12 -1.64
CA VAL A 153 6.82 -18.13 -0.91
C VAL A 153 5.39 -18.15 -1.43
N LYS A 154 4.45 -18.40 -0.53
CA LYS A 154 3.02 -18.15 -0.73
C LYS A 154 2.70 -16.74 -0.23
N GLY A 155 2.21 -15.87 -1.11
CA GLY A 155 1.95 -14.45 -0.78
C GLY A 155 2.47 -13.52 -1.85
N SER A 156 3.24 -12.50 -1.45
CA SER A 156 3.95 -11.59 -2.39
C SER A 156 5.31 -11.19 -1.83
N CYS A 157 6.27 -10.92 -2.71
CA CYS A 157 7.58 -10.41 -2.34
C CYS A 157 8.23 -9.70 -3.52
N SER A 158 8.31 -8.36 -3.45
CA SER A 158 9.19 -7.54 -4.29
C SER A 158 10.41 -7.12 -3.48
N MET A 159 11.57 -7.00 -4.10
CA MET A 159 12.82 -6.76 -3.40
C MET A 159 13.83 -5.94 -4.20
N LEU A 160 14.72 -5.26 -3.48
CA LEU A 160 15.95 -4.68 -4.02
C LEU A 160 17.15 -5.27 -3.25
N LEU A 161 18.18 -5.68 -4.00
CA LEU A 161 19.45 -6.14 -3.46
C LEU A 161 20.55 -5.18 -3.93
N LEU A 162 21.25 -4.56 -3.00
CA LEU A 162 22.44 -3.75 -3.25
C LEU A 162 23.68 -4.65 -3.11
N SER A 163 24.37 -4.90 -4.20
CA SER A 163 25.55 -5.78 -4.25
C SER A 163 26.85 -4.98 -4.04
N GLU A 164 27.88 -5.62 -3.52
CA GLU A 164 29.24 -5.06 -3.38
C GLU A 164 29.94 -4.79 -4.71
N ASP A 165 29.36 -5.17 -5.84
CA ASP A 165 29.83 -4.77 -7.17
C ASP A 165 29.32 -3.39 -7.61
N GLY A 166 28.57 -2.69 -6.74
CA GLY A 166 28.01 -1.38 -7.01
C GLY A 166 26.75 -1.40 -7.88
N SER A 167 26.10 -2.55 -8.04
CA SER A 167 24.82 -2.67 -8.75
C SER A 167 23.65 -2.91 -7.82
N ILE A 168 22.42 -2.64 -8.30
CA ILE A 168 21.18 -3.03 -7.65
C ILE A 168 20.47 -4.09 -8.49
N ILE A 169 20.11 -5.21 -7.88
CA ILE A 169 19.18 -6.18 -8.47
C ILE A 169 17.78 -5.83 -7.97
N ALA A 170 16.87 -5.54 -8.89
CA ALA A 170 15.46 -5.31 -8.61
C ALA A 170 14.63 -6.50 -9.10
N ALA A 171 13.83 -7.09 -8.22
CA ALA A 171 13.02 -8.26 -8.52
C ALA A 171 11.58 -8.06 -8.09
N ARG A 172 10.65 -8.01 -9.06
CA ARG A 172 9.23 -7.83 -8.80
C ARG A 172 8.59 -9.16 -8.41
N ASP A 173 7.64 -9.08 -7.47
CA ASP A 173 6.79 -10.20 -7.07
C ASP A 173 6.36 -11.08 -8.23
N LYS A 174 6.36 -12.42 -8.02
CA LYS A 174 6.03 -13.43 -9.05
C LYS A 174 4.74 -13.13 -9.81
N TRP A 175 3.71 -12.62 -9.12
CA TRP A 175 2.42 -12.27 -9.70
C TRP A 175 2.28 -10.76 -9.99
N GLY A 176 3.32 -9.97 -9.72
CA GLY A 176 3.30 -8.53 -9.89
C GLY A 176 2.33 -7.78 -8.99
N ARG A 177 1.93 -8.35 -7.82
CA ARG A 177 0.99 -7.74 -6.89
C ARG A 177 1.49 -6.42 -6.32
N THR A 178 2.78 -6.36 -6.02
CA THR A 178 3.49 -5.16 -5.60
C THR A 178 4.33 -4.63 -6.75
N PRO A 179 4.20 -3.36 -7.14
CA PRO A 179 4.88 -2.81 -8.30
C PRO A 179 6.35 -2.52 -8.02
N ILE A 180 7.15 -2.50 -9.09
CA ILE A 180 8.45 -1.83 -9.16
C ILE A 180 8.46 -0.96 -10.40
N VAL A 181 8.70 0.34 -10.21
CA VAL A 181 8.83 1.33 -11.27
C VAL A 181 10.29 1.67 -11.43
N ILE A 182 10.81 1.59 -12.64
CA ILE A 182 12.16 2.03 -12.99
C ILE A 182 12.09 3.47 -13.49
N GLY A 183 12.90 4.33 -12.90
CA GLY A 183 13.11 5.69 -13.32
C GLY A 183 14.52 5.90 -13.85
N ARG A 184 14.67 6.85 -14.76
CA ARG A 184 15.98 7.27 -15.29
C ARG A 184 16.11 8.79 -15.26
N LYS A 185 17.31 9.26 -15.05
CA LYS A 185 17.75 10.62 -15.31
C LYS A 185 19.18 10.59 -15.85
N GLU A 186 19.73 11.72 -16.24
CA GLU A 186 21.11 11.78 -16.71
C GLU A 186 22.07 11.20 -15.66
N GLY A 187 22.80 10.15 -16.02
CA GLY A 187 23.79 9.50 -15.17
C GLY A 187 23.23 8.74 -13.98
N ALA A 188 21.92 8.44 -13.91
CA ALA A 188 21.35 7.66 -12.82
C ALA A 188 20.10 6.87 -13.21
N TYR A 189 19.91 5.73 -12.52
CA TYR A 189 18.68 4.93 -12.53
C TYR A 189 18.16 4.74 -11.12
N ALA A 190 16.84 4.65 -10.99
CA ALA A 190 16.17 4.36 -9.72
C ALA A 190 15.14 3.24 -9.88
N ALA A 191 14.90 2.48 -8.81
CA ALA A 191 13.81 1.52 -8.69
C ALA A 191 13.00 1.85 -7.43
N THR A 192 11.69 1.95 -7.55
CA THR A 192 10.82 2.30 -6.43
C THR A 192 9.52 1.53 -6.46
N SER A 193 8.90 1.38 -5.28
CA SER A 193 7.54 0.86 -5.17
C SER A 193 6.49 1.80 -5.76
N GLU A 194 6.79 3.10 -5.80
CA GLU A 194 5.85 4.15 -6.18
C GLU A 194 6.56 5.32 -6.86
N SER A 195 5.99 5.82 -7.96
CA SER A 195 6.63 6.86 -8.80
C SER A 195 6.48 8.30 -8.29
N SER A 196 5.85 8.52 -7.14
CA SER A 196 5.57 9.87 -6.60
C SER A 196 6.81 10.74 -6.36
N SER A 197 7.96 10.11 -6.09
CA SER A 197 9.24 10.81 -5.89
C SER A 197 9.88 11.31 -7.20
N PHE A 198 9.60 10.68 -8.31
CA PHE A 198 10.31 10.89 -9.56
C PHE A 198 10.28 12.33 -10.07
N PRO A 199 9.11 13.00 -10.13
CA PRO A 199 9.07 14.38 -10.63
C PRO A 199 9.94 15.36 -9.84
N ASN A 200 10.06 15.16 -8.52
CA ASN A 200 10.83 16.07 -7.66
C ASN A 200 12.32 15.69 -7.52
N LEU A 201 12.71 14.53 -8.04
CA LEU A 201 14.08 14.06 -8.09
C LEU A 201 14.64 14.01 -9.53
N ASP A 202 13.92 14.64 -10.47
CA ASP A 202 14.25 14.73 -11.90
C ASP A 202 14.35 13.38 -12.61
N TYR A 203 13.65 12.33 -12.09
CA TYR A 203 13.53 11.06 -12.80
C TYR A 203 12.30 11.05 -13.71
N GLU A 204 12.47 10.51 -14.90
CA GLU A 204 11.38 10.10 -15.77
C GLU A 204 11.09 8.59 -15.57
N ILE A 205 9.83 8.20 -15.70
CA ILE A 205 9.48 6.77 -15.72
C ILE A 205 10.06 6.15 -16.98
N ASP A 206 10.99 5.20 -16.82
CA ASP A 206 11.55 4.43 -17.92
C ASP A 206 10.62 3.25 -18.26
N ARG A 207 10.28 2.44 -17.27
CA ARG A 207 9.36 1.31 -17.42
C ARG A 207 8.85 0.77 -16.08
N TYR A 208 7.83 -0.09 -16.15
CA TYR A 208 7.37 -0.92 -15.05
C TYR A 208 7.94 -2.33 -15.22
N LEU A 209 8.51 -2.92 -14.17
CA LEU A 209 8.91 -4.32 -14.23
C LEU A 209 7.67 -5.21 -14.34
N GLY A 210 7.73 -6.25 -15.17
CA GLY A 210 6.66 -7.25 -15.26
C GLY A 210 6.65 -8.23 -14.07
N PRO A 211 5.61 -9.09 -13.97
CA PRO A 211 5.50 -10.08 -12.90
C PRO A 211 6.70 -11.03 -12.90
N GLY A 212 7.37 -11.22 -11.76
CA GLY A 212 8.53 -12.09 -11.63
C GLY A 212 9.76 -11.65 -12.41
N GLU A 213 9.77 -10.47 -13.00
CA GLU A 213 10.92 -9.94 -13.73
C GLU A 213 12.05 -9.58 -12.76
N ILE A 214 13.29 -9.88 -13.19
CA ILE A 214 14.50 -9.55 -12.44
C ILE A 214 15.40 -8.73 -13.38
N VAL A 215 15.85 -7.57 -12.87
CA VAL A 215 16.80 -6.71 -13.59
C VAL A 215 17.99 -6.37 -12.71
N ARG A 216 19.13 -6.10 -13.35
CA ARG A 216 20.31 -5.49 -12.74
C ARG A 216 20.42 -4.04 -13.21
N MET A 217 20.58 -3.14 -12.27
CA MET A 217 20.72 -1.71 -12.53
C MET A 217 22.14 -1.26 -12.21
N THR A 218 22.73 -0.51 -13.13
CA THR A 218 23.98 0.23 -12.95
C THR A 218 23.74 1.69 -13.35
N ALA A 219 24.69 2.58 -13.11
CA ALA A 219 24.57 3.97 -13.56
C ALA A 219 24.54 4.14 -15.09
N ASP A 220 24.93 3.11 -15.83
CA ASP A 220 24.98 3.12 -17.30
C ASP A 220 23.77 2.44 -17.96
N GLY A 221 22.96 1.68 -17.21
CA GLY A 221 21.78 1.02 -17.77
C GLY A 221 21.13 -0.02 -16.90
N VAL A 222 20.07 -0.61 -17.46
CA VAL A 222 19.27 -1.66 -16.85
C VAL A 222 19.32 -2.91 -17.72
N GLU A 223 19.87 -3.98 -17.17
CA GLU A 223 19.99 -5.31 -17.81
C GLU A 223 18.86 -6.23 -17.31
N GLN A 224 18.16 -6.89 -18.23
CA GLN A 224 17.16 -7.89 -17.88
C GLN A 224 17.83 -9.24 -17.63
N LEU A 225 17.80 -9.71 -16.38
CA LEU A 225 18.36 -11.01 -15.98
C LEU A 225 17.32 -12.15 -16.10
N ARG A 226 16.04 -11.84 -15.90
CA ARG A 226 14.92 -12.77 -16.05
C ARG A 226 13.73 -12.06 -16.67
N LYS A 227 13.15 -12.66 -17.70
CA LYS A 227 11.96 -12.14 -18.37
C LYS A 227 10.72 -12.20 -17.45
N PRO A 228 9.74 -11.31 -17.64
CA PRO A 228 8.49 -11.36 -16.88
C PRO A 228 7.66 -12.59 -17.25
N GLU A 229 6.82 -13.00 -16.30
CA GLU A 229 5.76 -13.97 -16.53
C GLU A 229 4.59 -13.32 -17.29
N GLU A 230 3.78 -14.15 -17.97
CA GLU A 230 2.61 -13.68 -18.72
C GLU A 230 1.44 -13.27 -17.79
N LYS A 231 1.28 -14.00 -16.68
CA LYS A 231 0.17 -13.80 -15.72
C LYS A 231 0.52 -12.71 -14.71
N MET A 232 -0.29 -11.66 -14.68
CA MET A 232 -0.18 -10.57 -13.72
C MET A 232 -1.43 -10.50 -12.83
N GLN A 233 -1.24 -10.07 -11.59
CA GLN A 233 -2.28 -9.85 -10.60
C GLN A 233 -1.93 -8.63 -9.75
N ILE A 234 -1.78 -7.46 -10.38
CA ILE A 234 -1.48 -6.23 -9.65
C ILE A 234 -2.61 -5.87 -8.69
N CYS A 235 -2.28 -5.44 -7.48
CA CYS A 235 -3.26 -5.15 -6.46
C CYS A 235 -4.14 -3.93 -6.83
N SER A 236 -5.46 -4.10 -6.91
CA SER A 236 -6.41 -3.01 -7.21
C SER A 236 -6.38 -1.89 -6.17
N PHE A 237 -6.04 -2.21 -4.92
CA PHE A 237 -5.96 -1.23 -3.83
C PHE A 237 -4.84 -0.20 -3.98
N LEU A 238 -3.91 -0.39 -4.88
CA LEU A 238 -2.94 0.64 -5.24
C LEU A 238 -3.66 1.91 -5.73
N TRP A 239 -4.72 1.77 -6.53
CA TRP A 239 -5.52 2.90 -6.99
C TRP A 239 -6.60 3.31 -5.99
N VAL A 240 -7.18 2.37 -5.25
CA VAL A 240 -8.24 2.67 -4.29
C VAL A 240 -7.73 3.46 -3.09
N TYR A 241 -6.63 3.03 -2.47
CA TYR A 241 -6.16 3.60 -1.20
C TYR A 241 -4.66 3.87 -1.11
N TYR A 242 -3.80 2.88 -1.46
CA TYR A 242 -2.38 2.98 -1.13
C TYR A 242 -1.63 4.02 -1.91
N GLY A 243 -1.85 4.08 -3.23
CA GLY A 243 -1.09 4.94 -4.11
C GLY A 243 -1.27 6.41 -3.77
N PHE A 244 -0.17 7.14 -3.80
CA PHE A 244 -0.22 8.59 -3.71
C PHE A 244 -0.89 9.16 -4.97
N PRO A 245 -1.65 10.26 -4.90
CA PRO A 245 -2.42 10.78 -6.06
C PRO A 245 -1.59 10.98 -7.33
N THR A 246 -0.33 11.43 -7.20
CA THR A 246 0.55 11.67 -8.35
C THR A 246 1.23 10.41 -8.91
N SER A 247 1.06 9.26 -8.25
CA SER A 247 1.70 8.01 -8.68
C SER A 247 1.04 7.38 -9.87
N CYS A 248 1.86 6.67 -10.66
CA CYS A 248 1.41 5.85 -11.77
C CYS A 248 1.84 4.38 -11.58
N TYR A 249 0.91 3.46 -11.83
CA TYR A 249 1.17 2.02 -11.88
C TYR A 249 0.69 1.47 -13.22
N GLU A 250 1.54 0.73 -13.92
CA GLU A 250 1.23 0.19 -15.26
C GLU A 250 0.70 1.26 -16.24
N GLY A 251 1.23 2.50 -16.13
CA GLY A 251 0.80 3.63 -16.95
C GLY A 251 -0.56 4.23 -16.58
N ARG A 252 -1.13 3.88 -15.41
CA ARG A 252 -2.41 4.40 -14.92
C ARG A 252 -2.22 5.26 -13.69
N ASN A 253 -2.53 6.55 -13.80
CA ASN A 253 -2.41 7.49 -12.68
C ASN A 253 -3.47 7.24 -11.61
N VAL A 254 -3.07 7.37 -10.35
CA VAL A 254 -3.95 7.07 -9.20
C VAL A 254 -5.11 8.05 -9.10
N GLU A 255 -4.85 9.36 -9.23
CA GLU A 255 -5.88 10.39 -9.13
C GLU A 255 -6.88 10.32 -10.28
N GLU A 256 -6.39 10.08 -11.51
CA GLU A 256 -7.24 9.89 -12.69
C GLU A 256 -8.22 8.71 -12.51
N VAL A 257 -7.73 7.59 -11.96
CA VAL A 257 -8.59 6.42 -11.67
C VAL A 257 -9.63 6.75 -10.61
N ARG A 258 -9.24 7.43 -9.51
CA ARG A 258 -10.18 7.86 -8.46
C ARG A 258 -11.23 8.82 -8.99
N PHE A 259 -10.82 9.80 -9.77
CA PHE A 259 -11.72 10.77 -10.41
C PHE A 259 -12.70 10.06 -11.36
N THR A 260 -12.21 9.22 -12.26
CA THR A 260 -13.04 8.47 -13.22
C THR A 260 -14.04 7.55 -12.51
N SER A 261 -13.61 6.90 -11.43
CA SER A 261 -14.49 6.08 -10.59
C SER A 261 -15.62 6.90 -9.98
N GLY A 262 -15.30 8.06 -9.43
CA GLY A 262 -16.30 8.99 -8.89
C GLY A 262 -17.26 9.53 -9.93
N LEU A 263 -16.74 9.93 -11.09
CA LEU A 263 -17.53 10.45 -12.22
C LEU A 263 -18.61 9.45 -12.64
N LYS A 264 -18.22 8.18 -12.86
CA LYS A 264 -19.16 7.11 -13.23
C LYS A 264 -20.20 6.85 -12.14
N MET A 265 -19.80 6.87 -10.87
CA MET A 265 -20.75 6.72 -9.76
C MET A 265 -21.72 7.89 -9.69
N GLY A 266 -21.27 9.14 -9.87
CA GLY A 266 -22.12 10.32 -9.86
C GLY A 266 -23.15 10.32 -10.98
N GLN A 267 -22.76 9.91 -12.18
CA GLN A 267 -23.65 9.79 -13.34
C GLN A 267 -24.80 8.79 -13.13
N ASN A 268 -24.56 7.74 -12.35
CA ASN A 268 -25.50 6.65 -12.12
C ASN A 268 -26.22 6.73 -10.74
N ASP A 269 -25.99 7.77 -9.96
CA ASP A 269 -26.59 7.92 -8.63
C ASP A 269 -27.89 8.74 -8.70
N ASP A 270 -28.97 8.18 -8.14
CA ASP A 270 -30.29 8.78 -8.07
C ASP A 270 -30.53 9.63 -6.80
N SER A 271 -29.60 9.60 -5.83
CA SER A 271 -29.77 10.32 -4.57
C SER A 271 -29.85 11.84 -4.77
N GLU A 272 -30.78 12.48 -4.09
CA GLU A 272 -30.89 13.95 -4.06
C GLU A 272 -29.95 14.51 -2.99
N VAL A 273 -28.89 15.19 -3.41
CA VAL A 273 -27.86 15.77 -2.53
C VAL A 273 -27.54 17.20 -2.92
N ASP A 274 -27.15 18.01 -1.94
CA ASP A 274 -26.86 19.42 -2.18
C ASP A 274 -25.39 19.64 -2.58
N CYS A 275 -24.50 18.75 -2.18
CA CYS A 275 -23.08 18.78 -2.56
C CYS A 275 -22.39 17.43 -2.31
N ALA A 276 -21.27 17.23 -2.97
CA ALA A 276 -20.35 16.13 -2.73
C ALA A 276 -19.15 16.58 -1.89
N CYS A 277 -18.62 15.69 -1.05
CA CYS A 277 -17.51 15.92 -0.14
C CYS A 277 -16.60 14.68 -0.17
N GLY A 278 -15.30 14.86 0.02
CA GLY A 278 -14.35 13.75 0.19
C GLY A 278 -13.92 13.58 1.64
N ILE A 279 -13.82 12.35 2.10
CA ILE A 279 -13.08 12.06 3.34
C ILE A 279 -11.59 12.29 3.04
N PRO A 280 -10.92 13.22 3.71
CA PRO A 280 -9.52 13.53 3.43
C PRO A 280 -8.56 12.41 3.86
N ASP A 281 -7.54 12.02 3.05
CA ASP A 281 -7.26 12.56 1.72
C ASP A 281 -7.74 11.60 0.61
N SER A 282 -7.95 10.32 0.91
CA SER A 282 -8.23 9.23 -0.03
C SER A 282 -9.55 9.37 -0.82
N GLY A 283 -10.59 9.95 -0.19
CA GLY A 283 -11.89 10.15 -0.83
C GLY A 283 -11.99 11.40 -1.70
N VAL A 284 -10.96 12.28 -1.73
CA VAL A 284 -11.06 13.58 -2.41
C VAL A 284 -11.16 13.44 -3.93
N GLY A 285 -10.27 12.68 -4.56
CA GLY A 285 -10.29 12.50 -6.02
C GLY A 285 -11.60 11.90 -6.52
N MET A 286 -12.10 10.88 -5.81
CA MET A 286 -13.41 10.30 -6.10
C MET A 286 -14.56 11.31 -5.93
N ALA A 287 -14.53 12.14 -4.87
CA ALA A 287 -15.59 13.12 -4.61
C ALA A 287 -15.60 14.24 -5.66
N LEU A 288 -14.45 14.64 -6.17
CA LEU A 288 -14.35 15.58 -7.29
C LEU A 288 -15.00 15.02 -8.55
N GLY A 289 -14.66 13.78 -8.91
CA GLY A 289 -15.31 13.10 -10.04
C GLY A 289 -16.81 12.88 -9.83
N TYR A 290 -17.23 12.49 -8.62
CA TYR A 290 -18.63 12.32 -8.29
C TYR A 290 -19.42 13.65 -8.42
N ALA A 291 -18.85 14.76 -7.92
CA ALA A 291 -19.48 16.07 -8.02
C ALA A 291 -19.72 16.47 -9.47
N GLU A 292 -18.75 16.25 -10.35
CA GLU A 292 -18.86 16.50 -11.78
C GLU A 292 -19.92 15.59 -12.43
N GLY A 293 -19.86 14.27 -12.17
CA GLY A 293 -20.79 13.29 -12.74
C GLY A 293 -22.23 13.50 -12.31
N LYS A 294 -22.46 13.94 -11.07
CA LYS A 294 -23.79 14.24 -10.51
C LYS A 294 -24.31 15.63 -10.88
N GLY A 295 -23.42 16.56 -11.25
CA GLY A 295 -23.77 17.96 -11.50
C GLY A 295 -24.04 18.77 -10.22
N VAL A 296 -23.37 18.44 -9.12
CA VAL A 296 -23.45 19.15 -7.83
C VAL A 296 -22.10 19.75 -7.44
N PRO A 297 -22.07 20.82 -6.61
CA PRO A 297 -20.81 21.39 -6.17
C PRO A 297 -20.01 20.44 -5.27
N TYR A 298 -18.68 20.49 -5.35
CA TYR A 298 -17.78 19.90 -4.35
C TYR A 298 -17.60 20.88 -3.18
N HIS A 299 -17.82 20.42 -1.95
CA HIS A 299 -17.56 21.19 -0.75
C HIS A 299 -16.57 20.50 0.19
N ARG A 300 -15.66 21.30 0.78
CA ARG A 300 -14.74 20.80 1.81
C ARG A 300 -15.44 20.88 3.18
N ALA A 301 -16.35 19.95 3.43
CA ALA A 301 -17.11 19.88 4.67
C ALA A 301 -16.30 19.35 5.87
N ILE A 302 -15.21 18.63 5.59
CA ILE A 302 -14.25 18.14 6.58
C ILE A 302 -12.84 18.51 6.14
N SER A 303 -12.00 18.93 7.07
CA SER A 303 -10.59 19.19 6.86
C SER A 303 -9.73 18.30 7.76
N LYS A 304 -8.64 17.76 7.22
CA LYS A 304 -7.66 17.00 7.99
C LYS A 304 -6.72 17.96 8.73
N TYR A 305 -6.53 17.70 10.02
CA TYR A 305 -5.55 18.42 10.81
C TYR A 305 -4.20 17.72 10.74
N THR A 306 -3.32 18.21 9.89
CA THR A 306 -2.02 17.59 9.61
C THR A 306 -0.87 17.92 10.57
N PRO A 307 -0.84 19.08 11.29
CA PRO A 307 0.38 19.53 11.95
C PRO A 307 0.86 18.71 13.15
N THR A 308 0.03 17.89 13.77
CA THR A 308 0.33 17.38 15.12
C THR A 308 0.46 15.87 15.27
N TRP A 309 0.06 15.07 14.28
CA TRP A 309 0.03 13.62 14.49
C TRP A 309 0.50 12.84 13.27
N PRO A 310 1.65 12.17 13.35
CA PRO A 310 2.00 11.16 12.36
C PRO A 310 0.92 10.07 12.32
N ARG A 311 0.78 9.42 11.16
CA ARG A 311 -0.22 8.36 10.92
C ARG A 311 -0.22 7.26 11.98
N SER A 312 0.94 7.02 12.58
CA SER A 312 1.24 5.97 13.56
C SER A 312 0.93 6.33 15.01
N PHE A 313 0.66 7.60 15.34
CA PHE A 313 0.42 7.95 16.74
C PHE A 313 -0.94 7.42 17.20
N THR A 314 -0.89 6.27 17.88
CA THR A 314 -2.05 5.64 18.50
C THR A 314 -1.78 5.52 20.00
N PRO A 315 -2.37 6.38 20.85
CA PRO A 315 -2.21 6.30 22.31
C PRO A 315 -2.63 4.93 22.85
N SER A 316 -1.99 4.49 23.92
CA SER A 316 -2.31 3.22 24.56
C SER A 316 -3.70 3.21 25.25
N LYS A 317 -4.16 4.36 25.75
CA LYS A 317 -5.47 4.50 26.42
C LYS A 317 -6.59 4.77 25.42
N GLN A 318 -7.73 4.08 25.56
CA GLN A 318 -8.89 4.16 24.67
C GLN A 318 -9.48 5.59 24.59
N GLU A 319 -9.56 6.30 25.70
CA GLU A 319 -10.05 7.69 25.76
C GLU A 319 -9.20 8.64 24.91
N MET A 320 -7.86 8.49 25.01
CA MET A 320 -6.93 9.27 24.19
C MET A 320 -7.02 8.90 22.70
N ARG A 321 -7.28 7.64 22.37
CA ARG A 321 -7.50 7.22 20.98
C ARG A 321 -8.72 7.89 20.38
N SER A 322 -9.82 7.95 21.11
CA SER A 322 -11.06 8.61 20.69
C SER A 322 -10.86 10.13 20.53
N LEU A 323 -10.11 10.75 21.44
CA LEU A 323 -9.77 12.17 21.34
C LEU A 323 -8.89 12.46 20.12
N VAL A 324 -7.84 11.69 19.92
CA VAL A 324 -6.92 11.83 18.75
C VAL A 324 -7.68 11.60 17.43
N ALA A 325 -8.59 10.63 17.38
CA ALA A 325 -9.43 10.40 16.20
C ALA A 325 -10.32 11.62 15.90
N LYS A 326 -10.93 12.23 16.91
CA LYS A 326 -11.71 13.49 16.76
C LYS A 326 -10.85 14.66 16.30
N MET A 327 -9.62 14.77 16.76
CA MET A 327 -8.70 15.85 16.38
C MET A 327 -8.19 15.76 14.93
N LYS A 328 -8.22 14.58 14.34
CA LYS A 328 -7.70 14.38 12.95
C LYS A 328 -8.59 15.00 11.88
N LEU A 329 -9.89 15.02 12.10
CA LEU A 329 -10.88 15.49 11.13
C LEU A 329 -11.72 16.61 11.76
N ILE A 330 -11.61 17.81 11.21
CA ILE A 330 -12.31 18.99 11.70
C ILE A 330 -13.51 19.28 10.79
N PRO A 331 -14.74 19.16 11.27
CA PRO A 331 -15.94 19.49 10.50
C PRO A 331 -16.10 21.02 10.36
N ASN A 332 -16.58 21.44 9.20
CA ASN A 332 -16.86 22.85 8.89
C ASN A 332 -18.38 23.11 8.96
N ARG A 333 -18.88 23.68 10.06
CA ARG A 333 -20.30 23.92 10.27
C ARG A 333 -20.95 24.69 9.13
N ALA A 334 -20.32 25.74 8.61
CA ALA A 334 -20.85 26.55 7.52
C ALA A 334 -21.10 25.75 6.22
N MET A 335 -20.36 24.64 6.04
CA MET A 335 -20.51 23.75 4.88
C MET A 335 -21.45 22.58 5.14
N LEU A 336 -21.82 22.30 6.41
CA LEU A 336 -22.60 21.15 6.84
C LEU A 336 -24.06 21.49 7.12
N GLU A 337 -24.30 22.63 7.82
CA GLU A 337 -25.59 22.94 8.45
C GLU A 337 -26.74 23.02 7.43
N GLY A 338 -27.80 22.25 7.68
CA GLY A 338 -29.02 22.19 6.88
C GLY A 338 -28.90 21.48 5.53
N LYS A 339 -27.74 20.88 5.19
CA LYS A 339 -27.49 20.29 3.88
C LYS A 339 -27.63 18.77 3.85
N ARG A 340 -28.05 18.26 2.69
CA ARG A 340 -27.97 16.86 2.31
C ARG A 340 -26.59 16.61 1.70
N LEU A 341 -25.73 15.94 2.45
CA LEU A 341 -24.32 15.80 2.12
C LEU A 341 -24.02 14.39 1.61
N LEU A 342 -23.25 14.30 0.53
CA LEU A 342 -22.69 13.04 0.08
C LEU A 342 -21.18 13.05 0.31
N PHE A 343 -20.70 12.05 1.03
CA PHE A 343 -19.28 11.83 1.23
C PHE A 343 -18.78 10.64 0.42
N CYS A 344 -17.65 10.82 -0.24
CA CYS A 344 -16.90 9.73 -0.85
C CYS A 344 -15.75 9.31 0.06
N ASP A 345 -15.54 7.99 0.18
CA ASP A 345 -14.42 7.39 0.90
C ASP A 345 -13.86 6.21 0.09
N ASP A 346 -12.64 5.77 0.40
CA ASP A 346 -11.98 4.69 -0.33
C ASP A 346 -12.57 3.32 -0.03
N SER A 347 -12.72 2.96 1.24
CA SER A 347 -13.15 1.63 1.67
C SER A 347 -13.69 1.62 3.11
N ILE A 348 -14.50 0.61 3.43
CA ILE A 348 -14.93 0.35 4.81
C ILE A 348 -14.33 -0.99 5.26
N VAL A 349 -13.41 -0.94 6.23
CA VAL A 349 -12.83 -2.14 6.85
C VAL A 349 -13.58 -2.48 8.14
N ARG A 350 -13.28 -1.78 9.23
CA ARG A 350 -13.90 -1.98 10.56
C ARG A 350 -15.14 -1.11 10.78
N GLY A 351 -15.21 0.02 10.11
CA GLY A 351 -16.30 0.99 10.16
C GLY A 351 -16.38 1.85 11.43
N THR A 352 -15.52 1.64 12.43
CA THR A 352 -15.59 2.36 13.70
C THR A 352 -15.40 3.87 13.54
N GLN A 353 -14.37 4.27 12.77
CA GLN A 353 -14.10 5.69 12.53
C GLN A 353 -15.22 6.36 11.71
N LEU A 354 -15.74 5.65 10.70
CA LEU A 354 -16.83 6.18 9.87
C LEU A 354 -18.08 6.47 10.69
N ARG A 355 -18.50 5.53 11.55
CA ARG A 355 -19.64 5.71 12.44
C ARG A 355 -19.48 6.94 13.34
N ASP A 356 -18.31 7.09 13.96
CA ASP A 356 -18.06 8.21 14.86
C ASP A 356 -18.03 9.54 14.09
N ASN A 357 -17.50 9.57 12.88
CA ASN A 357 -17.51 10.74 12.00
C ASN A 357 -18.95 11.11 11.58
N VAL A 358 -19.78 10.16 11.18
CA VAL A 358 -21.18 10.40 10.79
C VAL A 358 -21.97 11.06 11.94
N LYS A 359 -21.78 10.57 13.16
CA LYS A 359 -22.41 11.18 14.35
C LYS A 359 -22.02 12.66 14.49
N VAL A 360 -20.74 12.98 14.33
CA VAL A 360 -20.25 14.36 14.39
C VAL A 360 -20.87 15.21 13.28
N LEU A 361 -21.06 14.69 12.08
CA LEU A 361 -21.70 15.45 10.99
C LEU A 361 -23.13 15.88 11.35
N TYR A 362 -23.92 14.99 11.94
CA TYR A 362 -25.27 15.33 12.41
C TYR A 362 -25.24 16.32 13.60
N GLU A 363 -24.29 16.18 14.54
CA GLU A 363 -24.10 17.15 15.64
C GLU A 363 -23.77 18.57 15.11
N TYR A 364 -23.15 18.67 13.93
CA TYR A 364 -22.84 19.92 13.25
C TYR A 364 -23.95 20.40 12.31
N GLY A 365 -25.12 19.75 12.31
CA GLY A 365 -26.33 20.21 11.65
C GLY A 365 -26.55 19.67 10.24
N ALA A 366 -25.85 18.61 9.81
CA ALA A 366 -26.14 17.93 8.55
C ALA A 366 -27.60 17.44 8.57
N LYS A 367 -28.35 17.65 7.46
CA LYS A 367 -29.73 17.19 7.32
C LYS A 367 -29.77 15.71 6.93
N GLU A 368 -28.94 15.32 6.00
CA GLU A 368 -28.79 13.96 5.52
C GLU A 368 -27.30 13.67 5.25
N VAL A 369 -26.88 12.42 5.51
CA VAL A 369 -25.53 11.95 5.23
C VAL A 369 -25.59 10.71 4.37
N HIS A 370 -25.10 10.84 3.15
CA HIS A 370 -24.97 9.75 2.17
C HIS A 370 -23.49 9.40 2.03
N ILE A 371 -23.17 8.11 1.87
CA ILE A 371 -21.79 7.65 1.67
C ILE A 371 -21.67 6.85 0.38
N ARG A 372 -20.60 7.10 -0.37
CA ARG A 372 -20.21 6.33 -1.55
C ARG A 372 -18.78 5.84 -1.36
N ILE A 373 -18.59 4.55 -1.56
CA ILE A 373 -17.30 3.87 -1.37
C ILE A 373 -16.71 3.53 -2.72
N ALA A 374 -15.43 3.86 -2.91
CA ALA A 374 -14.70 3.73 -4.18
C ALA A 374 -14.55 2.29 -4.68
N CYS A 375 -14.68 1.31 -3.81
CA CYS A 375 -14.54 -0.11 -4.14
C CYS A 375 -15.76 -0.93 -3.71
N PRO A 376 -15.92 -2.19 -4.19
CA PRO A 376 -16.89 -3.12 -3.65
C PRO A 376 -16.67 -3.42 -2.17
N PRO A 377 -17.65 -3.99 -1.44
CA PRO A 377 -17.47 -4.42 -0.07
C PRO A 377 -16.30 -5.39 0.08
N LEU A 378 -15.52 -5.22 1.14
CA LEU A 378 -14.43 -6.14 1.48
C LEU A 378 -15.01 -7.40 2.13
N ILE A 379 -15.10 -8.48 1.38
CA ILE A 379 -15.66 -9.76 1.84
C ILE A 379 -14.56 -10.75 2.25
N TYR A 380 -13.43 -10.74 1.55
CA TYR A 380 -12.34 -11.68 1.77
C TYR A 380 -11.10 -10.98 2.35
N ALA A 381 -10.57 -11.53 3.44
CA ALA A 381 -9.31 -11.05 4.01
C ALA A 381 -8.16 -11.28 3.02
N CYS A 382 -7.32 -10.26 2.81
CA CYS A 382 -6.22 -10.35 1.86
C CYS A 382 -5.05 -11.19 2.41
N PRO A 383 -4.69 -12.32 1.79
CA PRO A 383 -3.52 -13.09 2.19
C PRO A 383 -2.24 -12.61 1.49
N PHE A 384 -2.33 -11.72 0.50
CA PHE A 384 -1.23 -11.46 -0.44
C PHE A 384 -0.39 -10.23 -0.12
N VAL A 385 -1.04 -9.12 0.28
CA VAL A 385 -0.35 -7.83 0.47
C VAL A 385 -0.44 -7.35 1.92
N GLY A 386 -1.40 -7.87 2.68
CA GLY A 386 -1.53 -7.57 4.10
C GLY A 386 -1.97 -6.14 4.39
N PHE A 387 -3.16 -5.77 3.91
CA PHE A 387 -3.76 -4.45 4.15
C PHE A 387 -3.95 -4.10 5.59
N THR A 388 -4.37 -5.10 6.35
CA THR A 388 -4.67 -4.96 7.75
C THR A 388 -3.75 -5.89 8.51
N ALA A 389 -3.29 -5.46 9.67
CA ALA A 389 -2.76 -6.38 10.67
C ALA A 389 -3.87 -7.32 11.19
N SER A 390 -4.90 -7.55 10.37
CA SER A 390 -6.07 -8.36 10.66
C SER A 390 -5.67 -9.79 10.93
N LYS A 391 -5.90 -10.20 12.15
CA LYS A 391 -5.69 -11.58 12.59
C LYS A 391 -6.95 -12.46 12.43
N SER A 392 -8.09 -11.84 12.12
CA SER A 392 -9.39 -12.51 12.00
C SER A 392 -10.23 -11.90 10.87
N PRO A 393 -10.96 -12.72 10.07
CA PRO A 393 -11.95 -12.22 9.10
C PRO A 393 -13.02 -11.31 9.74
N LEU A 394 -13.36 -11.50 11.00
CA LEU A 394 -14.32 -10.70 11.77
C LEU A 394 -13.87 -9.26 12.04
N GLU A 395 -12.66 -8.87 11.65
CA GLU A 395 -12.28 -7.48 11.63
C GLU A 395 -12.95 -6.71 10.48
N LEU A 396 -13.42 -7.40 9.43
CA LEU A 396 -14.24 -6.82 8.38
C LEU A 396 -15.67 -6.62 8.88
N ILE A 397 -16.21 -5.42 8.73
CA ILE A 397 -17.61 -5.12 9.11
C ILE A 397 -18.59 -6.02 8.37
N THR A 398 -18.33 -6.30 7.10
CA THR A 398 -19.10 -7.18 6.23
C THR A 398 -19.22 -8.59 6.83
N ARG A 399 -18.11 -9.16 7.27
CA ARG A 399 -18.06 -10.52 7.86
C ARG A 399 -18.80 -10.59 9.18
N ARG A 400 -18.76 -9.54 10.01
CA ARG A 400 -19.57 -9.46 11.24
C ARG A 400 -21.05 -9.41 10.94
N VAL A 401 -21.44 -8.66 9.89
CA VAL A 401 -22.84 -8.60 9.49
C VAL A 401 -23.30 -9.94 8.90
N ILE A 402 -22.46 -10.61 8.10
CA ILE A 402 -22.74 -11.96 7.58
C ILE A 402 -22.91 -12.94 8.73
N GLU A 403 -22.03 -12.95 9.73
CA GLU A 403 -22.15 -13.81 10.92
C GLU A 403 -23.48 -13.60 11.65
N GLU A 404 -23.92 -12.37 11.83
CA GLU A 404 -25.21 -12.08 12.46
C GLU A 404 -26.42 -12.51 11.63
N LEU A 405 -26.32 -12.43 10.30
CA LEU A 405 -27.40 -12.80 9.39
C LEU A 405 -27.52 -14.30 9.20
N GLU A 406 -26.38 -15.00 9.14
CA GLU A 406 -26.28 -16.39 8.71
C GLU A 406 -25.91 -17.36 9.85
N GLY A 407 -25.49 -16.81 11.01
CA GLY A 407 -24.95 -17.58 12.14
C GLY A 407 -23.53 -18.11 11.91
N ASP A 408 -22.92 -17.79 10.77
CA ASP A 408 -21.56 -18.17 10.39
C ASP A 408 -20.98 -17.12 9.47
N ALA A 409 -19.80 -16.60 9.83
CA ALA A 409 -19.12 -15.55 9.09
C ALA A 409 -18.61 -15.99 7.70
N ASP A 410 -18.49 -17.29 7.45
CA ASP A 410 -17.99 -17.86 6.20
C ASP A 410 -19.12 -18.30 5.24
N LYS A 411 -20.38 -18.14 5.63
CA LYS A 411 -21.52 -18.59 4.85
C LYS A 411 -21.96 -17.56 3.83
N ASN A 412 -22.40 -18.01 2.64
CA ASN A 412 -22.95 -17.20 1.56
C ASN A 412 -22.06 -16.03 1.09
N LEU A 413 -20.74 -16.14 1.21
CA LEU A 413 -19.78 -15.07 0.87
C LEU A 413 -19.90 -14.63 -0.57
N GLU A 414 -20.02 -15.56 -1.51
CA GLU A 414 -20.14 -15.26 -2.94
C GLU A 414 -21.39 -14.44 -3.23
N LYS A 415 -22.54 -14.77 -2.60
CA LYS A 415 -23.77 -14.00 -2.73
C LYS A 415 -23.63 -12.61 -2.11
N SER A 416 -23.01 -12.52 -0.93
CA SER A 416 -22.74 -11.23 -0.27
C SER A 416 -21.75 -10.36 -1.04
N ALA A 417 -20.90 -10.96 -1.88
CA ALA A 417 -19.99 -10.27 -2.77
C ALA A 417 -20.65 -9.81 -4.09
N THR A 418 -21.80 -10.41 -4.45
CA THR A 418 -22.48 -10.13 -5.73
C THR A 418 -23.41 -8.94 -5.59
N THR A 419 -23.04 -7.81 -6.22
CA THR A 419 -23.85 -6.59 -6.23
C THR A 419 -25.28 -6.88 -6.72
N GLY A 420 -26.30 -6.40 -5.98
CA GLY A 420 -27.71 -6.57 -6.31
C GLY A 420 -28.32 -7.90 -5.86
N SER A 421 -27.55 -8.80 -5.23
CA SER A 421 -28.14 -9.99 -4.61
C SER A 421 -28.92 -9.62 -3.33
N PRO A 422 -29.93 -10.38 -2.91
CA PRO A 422 -30.64 -10.13 -1.66
C PRO A 422 -29.73 -10.09 -0.45
N GLU A 423 -28.73 -10.97 -0.38
CA GLU A 423 -27.76 -11.04 0.69
C GLU A 423 -26.85 -9.80 0.74
N TYR A 424 -26.42 -9.32 -0.44
CA TYR A 424 -25.66 -8.07 -0.58
C TYR A 424 -26.47 -6.87 -0.09
N GLU A 425 -27.68 -6.68 -0.61
CA GLU A 425 -28.54 -5.54 -0.26
C GLU A 425 -28.87 -5.51 1.24
N LYS A 426 -29.15 -6.66 1.83
CA LYS A 426 -29.40 -6.80 3.26
C LYS A 426 -28.17 -6.44 4.10
N MET A 427 -26.99 -6.91 3.70
CA MET A 427 -25.72 -6.58 4.37
C MET A 427 -25.45 -5.07 4.30
N VAL A 428 -25.57 -4.45 3.14
CA VAL A 428 -25.34 -3.01 2.93
C VAL A 428 -26.34 -2.19 3.74
N SER A 429 -27.61 -2.58 3.77
CA SER A 429 -28.66 -1.91 4.55
C SER A 429 -28.34 -1.91 6.05
N ILE A 430 -27.93 -3.06 6.61
CA ILE A 430 -27.55 -3.17 8.03
C ILE A 430 -26.31 -2.31 8.35
N ILE A 431 -25.33 -2.27 7.45
CA ILE A 431 -24.15 -1.42 7.64
C ILE A 431 -24.57 0.07 7.63
N ALA A 432 -25.44 0.48 6.71
CA ALA A 432 -25.95 1.85 6.63
C ALA A 432 -26.71 2.25 7.91
N GLU A 433 -27.60 1.40 8.39
CA GLU A 433 -28.35 1.60 9.62
C GLU A 433 -27.43 1.76 10.85
N ARG A 434 -26.42 0.88 10.99
CA ARG A 434 -25.45 0.94 12.10
C ARG A 434 -24.65 2.22 12.15
N PHE A 435 -24.42 2.83 11.01
CA PHE A 435 -23.68 4.08 10.92
C PHE A 435 -24.58 5.31 10.93
N GLY A 436 -25.92 5.12 10.96
CA GLY A 436 -26.88 6.21 10.92
C GLY A 436 -26.89 6.96 9.59
N LEU A 437 -26.58 6.28 8.48
CA LEU A 437 -26.52 6.87 7.16
C LEU A 437 -27.90 6.96 6.51
N THR A 438 -28.14 8.02 5.76
CA THR A 438 -29.33 8.12 4.90
C THR A 438 -29.25 7.09 3.77
N THR A 439 -28.10 6.98 3.10
CA THR A 439 -27.80 5.91 2.13
C THR A 439 -26.34 5.52 2.13
N LEU A 440 -26.07 4.25 1.84
CA LEU A 440 -24.74 3.71 1.57
C LEU A 440 -24.76 2.95 0.26
N LYS A 441 -23.83 3.28 -0.65
CA LYS A 441 -23.59 2.49 -1.87
C LYS A 441 -22.10 2.25 -2.04
N PHE A 442 -21.76 1.05 -2.45
CA PHE A 442 -20.40 0.69 -2.85
C PHE A 442 -20.29 0.75 -4.38
N ASN A 443 -19.09 1.02 -4.86
CA ASN A 443 -18.82 0.90 -6.28
C ASN A 443 -18.93 -0.56 -6.74
N THR A 444 -19.25 -0.79 -7.99
CA THR A 444 -19.24 -2.14 -8.55
C THR A 444 -17.82 -2.54 -8.94
N LEU A 445 -17.57 -3.85 -9.00
CA LEU A 445 -16.28 -4.36 -9.43
C LEU A 445 -16.00 -3.99 -10.90
N GLU A 446 -17.01 -4.03 -11.73
CA GLU A 446 -16.95 -3.64 -13.16
C GLU A 446 -16.51 -2.19 -13.31
N THR A 447 -17.18 -1.26 -12.61
CA THR A 447 -16.83 0.18 -12.66
C THR A 447 -15.43 0.45 -12.13
N LEU A 448 -15.00 -0.25 -11.07
CA LEU A 448 -13.63 -0.13 -10.56
C LEU A 448 -12.60 -0.58 -11.60
N ILE A 449 -12.78 -1.77 -12.20
CA ILE A 449 -11.85 -2.31 -13.22
C ILE A 449 -11.82 -1.43 -14.46
N GLU A 450 -12.98 -0.96 -14.93
CA GLU A 450 -13.05 -0.02 -16.05
C GLU A 450 -12.33 1.31 -15.73
N SER A 451 -12.44 1.81 -14.51
CA SER A 451 -11.77 3.04 -14.09
C SER A 451 -10.24 2.86 -14.01
N ILE A 452 -9.77 1.71 -13.54
CA ILE A 452 -8.35 1.34 -13.57
C ILE A 452 -7.86 1.25 -15.03
N GLY A 453 -8.72 0.78 -15.96
CA GLY A 453 -8.40 0.69 -17.39
C GLY A 453 -7.38 -0.41 -17.73
N LEU A 454 -7.24 -1.43 -16.88
CA LEU A 454 -6.49 -2.65 -17.14
C LEU A 454 -7.45 -3.83 -17.32
N PRO A 455 -7.10 -4.86 -18.11
CA PRO A 455 -7.89 -6.08 -18.20
C PRO A 455 -8.07 -6.73 -16.80
N LYS A 456 -9.30 -7.16 -16.48
CA LYS A 456 -9.63 -7.79 -15.19
C LYS A 456 -8.65 -8.93 -14.83
N CYS A 457 -8.25 -9.74 -15.82
CA CYS A 457 -7.30 -10.84 -15.62
C CYS A 457 -5.89 -10.40 -15.16
N LYS A 458 -5.56 -9.11 -15.26
CA LYS A 458 -4.28 -8.54 -14.80
C LYS A 458 -4.39 -7.89 -13.43
N VAL A 459 -5.59 -7.71 -12.88
CA VAL A 459 -5.85 -6.99 -11.62
C VAL A 459 -6.29 -7.98 -10.53
N CYS A 460 -5.65 -7.94 -9.38
CA CYS A 460 -6.06 -8.72 -8.22
C CYS A 460 -7.30 -8.09 -7.57
N THR A 461 -8.38 -8.85 -7.50
CA THR A 461 -9.67 -8.46 -6.92
C THR A 461 -10.11 -9.35 -5.75
N HIS A 462 -9.18 -10.16 -5.23
CA HIS A 462 -9.44 -11.15 -4.18
C HIS A 462 -10.24 -10.61 -2.98
N CYS A 463 -9.95 -9.39 -2.55
CA CYS A 463 -10.63 -8.78 -1.40
C CYS A 463 -12.13 -8.65 -1.59
N PHE A 464 -12.59 -8.57 -2.84
CA PHE A 464 -13.99 -8.36 -3.21
C PHE A 464 -14.70 -9.66 -3.59
N ASP A 465 -14.11 -10.47 -4.48
CA ASP A 465 -14.73 -11.63 -5.12
C ASP A 465 -14.11 -12.99 -4.74
N GLY A 466 -13.09 -13.01 -3.88
CA GLY A 466 -12.40 -14.22 -3.46
C GLY A 466 -11.54 -14.88 -4.53
N SER A 467 -11.40 -14.28 -5.72
CA SER A 467 -10.61 -14.84 -6.80
C SER A 467 -9.14 -14.99 -6.40
N SER A 468 -8.52 -16.08 -6.80
CA SER A 468 -7.10 -16.37 -6.51
C SER A 468 -6.44 -16.99 -7.73
N CYS A 469 -5.12 -16.76 -7.85
CA CYS A 469 -4.27 -17.39 -8.86
C CYS A 469 -3.54 -18.64 -8.35
N PHE A 470 -3.81 -19.09 -7.12
CA PHE A 470 -3.22 -20.30 -6.54
C PHE A 470 -4.02 -21.53 -6.88
#